data_4bb81dc8bbf66cb14db5c557de328e3f
#
_entry.id   4bb81dc8bbf66cb14db5c557de328e3f
#
_cell.length_a   1.000
_cell.length_b   1.000
_cell.length_c   1.000
_cell.angle_alpha   90.00
_cell.angle_beta   90.00
_cell.angle_gamma   90.00
#
_symmetry.space_group_name_H-M   'P 1'
#
loop_
_entity.id
_entity.type
_entity.pdbx_description
1 polymer ?
#
loop_
_entity_poly.entity_id
_entity_poly.type
_entity_poly.pdbx_seq_one_letter_code
_entity_poly.pdbx_strand_id
1 'polypeptide(L)'
;SLSCADDARLQKFGEKAHSLGLDVHIETSASDAETIDAAVAIALKSDASSVRFYPRYEGHLAEVLAQVKQENQYIKAHYQHSGLTFTLEQHEDLKSHELVRLIEEADFPQLSLLFDFANMKNANEEPLPALAAMASKITQVHIKDALIIREANGLGHQACISGQGDLPFKELLFQLICLGEHSPQVMAYGLEEEVDYYAPPFRFQGEDNNPWIPWRQMSETELPKENLDTRLEKEFDDAINQIHYVRNILNELAQEAIAVLN
;
A
#
# COMPACT_ATOMS: atom_id res chain seq x y z
N SER A 1 -14.96 -0.90 -12.67
CA SER A 1 -14.54 0.07 -11.66
C SER A 1 -15.73 0.65 -10.92
N LEU A 2 -15.62 0.85 -9.60
CA LEU A 2 -16.67 1.49 -8.78
C LEU A 2 -16.91 2.94 -9.20
N SER A 3 -15.93 3.61 -9.81
CA SER A 3 -16.05 4.98 -10.34
C SER A 3 -17.14 5.15 -11.42
N CYS A 4 -17.56 4.06 -12.07
CA CYS A 4 -18.62 4.06 -13.08
C CYS A 4 -19.99 3.63 -12.51
N ALA A 5 -20.09 3.34 -11.21
CA ALA A 5 -21.33 2.88 -10.59
C ALA A 5 -22.18 4.06 -10.15
N ASP A 6 -23.50 3.95 -10.31
CA ASP A 6 -24.45 4.89 -9.71
C ASP A 6 -24.59 4.66 -8.19
N ASP A 7 -25.19 5.61 -7.51
CA ASP A 7 -25.37 5.60 -6.06
C ASP A 7 -26.10 4.34 -5.56
N ALA A 8 -27.11 3.88 -6.27
CA ALA A 8 -27.88 2.69 -5.88
C ALA A 8 -27.05 1.40 -5.98
N ARG A 9 -26.13 1.35 -6.94
CA ARG A 9 -25.20 0.22 -7.10
C ARG A 9 -24.13 0.23 -6.03
N LEU A 10 -23.58 1.41 -5.68
CA LEU A 10 -22.61 1.57 -4.59
C LEU A 10 -23.23 1.16 -3.24
N GLN A 11 -24.45 1.61 -2.94
CA GLN A 11 -25.14 1.21 -1.73
C GLN A 11 -25.36 -0.31 -1.66
N LYS A 12 -25.86 -0.92 -2.73
CA LYS A 12 -26.04 -2.38 -2.78
C LYS A 12 -24.75 -3.16 -2.62
N PHE A 13 -23.64 -2.62 -3.14
CA PHE A 13 -22.31 -3.21 -2.97
C PHE A 13 -21.91 -3.22 -1.48
N GLY A 14 -22.02 -2.09 -0.79
CA GLY A 14 -21.72 -1.99 0.64
C GLY A 14 -22.63 -2.90 1.48
N GLU A 15 -23.95 -2.84 1.27
CA GLU A 15 -24.92 -3.73 1.94
C GLU A 15 -24.56 -5.20 1.76
N LYS A 16 -24.14 -5.59 0.55
CA LYS A 16 -23.76 -6.98 0.27
C LYS A 16 -22.46 -7.34 0.98
N ALA A 17 -21.45 -6.48 0.97
CA ALA A 17 -20.19 -6.70 1.69
C ALA A 17 -20.45 -6.92 3.18
N HIS A 18 -21.19 -6.01 3.83
CA HIS A 18 -21.52 -6.10 5.26
C HIS A 18 -22.36 -7.34 5.58
N SER A 19 -23.29 -7.73 4.69
CA SER A 19 -24.07 -8.97 4.89
C SER A 19 -23.19 -10.24 4.90
N LEU A 20 -21.98 -10.15 4.36
CA LEU A 20 -20.96 -11.21 4.36
C LEU A 20 -19.91 -11.04 5.48
N GLY A 21 -20.05 -10.02 6.33
CA GLY A 21 -19.09 -9.70 7.37
C GLY A 21 -17.78 -9.11 6.84
N LEU A 22 -17.83 -8.45 5.67
CA LEU A 22 -16.67 -7.83 5.04
C LEU A 22 -16.70 -6.32 5.25
N ASP A 23 -15.55 -5.74 5.59
CA ASP A 23 -15.34 -4.30 5.53
C ASP A 23 -14.96 -3.88 4.11
N VAL A 24 -15.31 -2.63 3.76
CA VAL A 24 -15.00 -2.04 2.46
C VAL A 24 -13.95 -0.95 2.65
N HIS A 25 -12.88 -1.02 1.87
CA HIS A 25 -11.85 0.01 1.76
C HIS A 25 -11.81 0.52 0.33
N ILE A 26 -11.80 1.83 0.14
CA ILE A 26 -11.69 2.44 -1.19
C ILE A 26 -10.26 2.83 -1.44
N GLU A 27 -9.77 2.56 -2.64
CA GLU A 27 -8.41 2.87 -3.03
C GLU A 27 -8.40 3.78 -4.26
N THR A 28 -7.45 4.73 -4.27
CA THR A 28 -7.23 5.61 -5.41
C THR A 28 -5.74 5.84 -5.65
N SER A 29 -5.38 6.06 -6.92
CA SER A 29 -3.99 6.17 -7.39
C SER A 29 -3.51 7.62 -7.51
N ALA A 30 -4.12 8.55 -6.79
CA ALA A 30 -3.72 9.95 -6.73
C ALA A 30 -4.15 10.57 -5.40
N SER A 31 -3.55 11.71 -5.05
CA SER A 31 -3.79 12.45 -3.81
C SER A 31 -4.40 13.83 -4.02
N ASP A 32 -4.60 14.25 -5.28
CA ASP A 32 -5.23 15.54 -5.58
C ASP A 32 -6.68 15.63 -5.08
N ALA A 33 -7.14 16.86 -4.86
CA ALA A 33 -8.45 17.13 -4.27
C ALA A 33 -9.62 16.50 -5.05
N GLU A 34 -9.61 16.56 -6.39
CA GLU A 34 -10.68 16.03 -7.22
C GLU A 34 -10.78 14.51 -7.08
N THR A 35 -9.65 13.83 -7.10
CA THR A 35 -9.57 12.37 -6.95
C THR A 35 -9.98 11.93 -5.55
N ILE A 36 -9.53 12.64 -4.51
CA ILE A 36 -9.92 12.36 -3.12
C ILE A 36 -11.42 12.58 -2.91
N ASP A 37 -11.99 13.68 -3.41
CA ASP A 37 -13.42 13.96 -3.30
C ASP A 37 -14.27 12.85 -3.94
N ALA A 38 -13.86 12.37 -5.12
CA ALA A 38 -14.52 11.27 -5.80
C ALA A 38 -14.43 9.96 -5.01
N ALA A 39 -13.24 9.65 -4.47
CA ALA A 39 -13.03 8.44 -3.64
C ALA A 39 -13.85 8.49 -2.35
N VAL A 40 -13.89 9.63 -1.66
CA VAL A 40 -14.70 9.84 -0.45
C VAL A 40 -16.20 9.72 -0.76
N ALA A 41 -16.68 10.29 -1.88
CA ALA A 41 -18.08 10.15 -2.28
C ALA A 41 -18.45 8.67 -2.49
N ILE A 42 -17.58 7.88 -3.10
CA ILE A 42 -17.78 6.42 -3.26
C ILE A 42 -17.77 5.74 -1.89
N ALA A 43 -16.79 6.06 -1.03
CA ALA A 43 -16.65 5.47 0.30
C ALA A 43 -17.91 5.69 1.15
N LEU A 44 -18.41 6.91 1.21
CA LEU A 44 -19.63 7.23 1.98
C LEU A 44 -20.89 6.52 1.45
N LYS A 45 -20.99 6.31 0.13
CA LYS A 45 -22.13 5.62 -0.47
C LYS A 45 -22.08 4.11 -0.37
N SER A 46 -20.88 3.55 -0.34
CA SER A 46 -20.66 2.11 -0.16
C SER A 46 -20.50 1.71 1.30
N ASP A 47 -20.65 2.66 2.25
CA ASP A 47 -20.42 2.45 3.68
C ASP A 47 -19.04 1.85 3.96
N ALA A 48 -18.04 2.36 3.25
CA ALA A 48 -16.63 1.97 3.44
C ALA A 48 -16.06 2.61 4.70
N SER A 49 -15.05 1.98 5.30
CA SER A 49 -14.40 2.43 6.52
C SER A 49 -13.20 3.34 6.28
N SER A 50 -12.58 3.25 5.10
CA SER A 50 -11.36 4.01 4.80
C SER A 50 -11.18 4.35 3.32
N VAL A 51 -10.31 5.33 3.08
CA VAL A 51 -9.78 5.69 1.76
C VAL A 51 -8.27 5.60 1.79
N ARG A 52 -7.69 4.77 0.93
CA ARG A 52 -6.25 4.70 0.67
C ARG A 52 -5.90 5.52 -0.56
N PHE A 53 -4.80 6.25 -0.51
CA PHE A 53 -4.27 7.04 -1.61
C PHE A 53 -2.75 7.08 -1.57
N TYR A 54 -2.14 7.45 -2.70
CA TYR A 54 -0.72 7.74 -2.79
C TYR A 54 -0.45 8.88 -3.77
N PRO A 55 0.58 9.71 -3.50
CA PRO A 55 0.99 10.75 -4.44
C PRO A 55 1.70 10.12 -5.63
N ARG A 56 1.62 10.79 -6.76
CA ARG A 56 2.38 10.43 -7.96
C ARG A 56 2.79 11.69 -8.70
N TYR A 57 3.90 12.28 -8.23
CA TYR A 57 4.37 13.57 -8.74
C TYR A 57 5.81 13.48 -9.23
N GLU A 58 6.08 14.17 -10.36
CA GLU A 58 7.42 14.43 -10.85
C GLU A 58 7.88 15.78 -10.30
N GLY A 59 9.15 15.90 -9.89
CA GLY A 59 9.74 17.14 -9.43
C GLY A 59 10.83 16.96 -8.39
N HIS A 60 11.37 18.06 -7.90
CA HIS A 60 12.27 17.99 -6.77
C HIS A 60 11.55 17.54 -5.50
N LEU A 61 12.19 16.66 -4.73
CA LEU A 61 11.62 16.08 -3.51
C LEU A 61 10.95 17.12 -2.58
N ALA A 62 11.57 18.27 -2.39
CA ALA A 62 11.03 19.33 -1.54
C ALA A 62 9.68 19.87 -2.07
N GLU A 63 9.51 19.95 -3.39
CA GLU A 63 8.28 20.40 -4.05
C GLU A 63 7.20 19.32 -3.93
N VAL A 64 7.57 18.06 -4.17
CA VAL A 64 6.66 16.90 -4.01
C VAL A 64 6.15 16.80 -2.57
N LEU A 65 7.04 16.88 -1.58
CA LEU A 65 6.65 16.85 -0.17
C LEU A 65 5.75 18.05 0.22
N ALA A 66 6.01 19.23 -0.31
CA ALA A 66 5.16 20.40 -0.06
C ALA A 66 3.76 20.22 -0.66
N GLN A 67 3.66 19.63 -1.84
CA GLN A 67 2.39 19.32 -2.49
C GLN A 67 1.59 18.29 -1.67
N VAL A 68 2.19 17.16 -1.31
CA VAL A 68 1.52 16.11 -0.51
C VAL A 68 1.08 16.64 0.86
N LYS A 69 1.88 17.52 1.47
CA LYS A 69 1.50 18.21 2.71
C LYS A 69 0.23 19.04 2.54
N GLN A 70 0.11 19.80 1.45
CA GLN A 70 -1.09 20.59 1.16
C GLN A 70 -2.32 19.69 0.96
N GLU A 71 -2.16 18.57 0.29
CA GLU A 71 -3.22 17.59 0.07
C GLU A 71 -3.66 16.92 1.36
N ASN A 72 -2.73 16.53 2.24
CA ASN A 72 -3.07 16.03 3.57
C ASN A 72 -3.84 17.06 4.40
N GLN A 73 -3.48 18.36 4.30
CA GLN A 73 -4.23 19.45 4.96
C GLN A 73 -5.62 19.65 4.33
N TYR A 74 -5.76 19.48 3.02
CA TYR A 74 -7.04 19.49 2.34
C TYR A 74 -7.95 18.37 2.86
N ILE A 75 -7.46 17.14 2.95
CA ILE A 75 -8.20 15.98 3.47
C ILE A 75 -8.65 16.25 4.91
N LYS A 76 -7.76 16.72 5.77
CA LYS A 76 -8.10 17.11 7.15
C LYS A 76 -9.20 18.16 7.20
N ALA A 77 -9.06 19.25 6.44
CA ALA A 77 -10.00 20.37 6.46
C ALA A 77 -11.41 19.97 6.03
N HIS A 78 -11.54 19.06 5.05
CA HIS A 78 -12.83 18.71 4.47
C HIS A 78 -13.45 17.44 5.08
N TYR A 79 -12.62 16.50 5.59
CA TYR A 79 -13.09 15.15 5.92
C TYR A 79 -12.84 14.69 7.35
N GLN A 80 -12.27 15.50 8.23
CA GLN A 80 -12.03 15.13 9.64
C GLN A 80 -13.29 14.73 10.42
N HIS A 81 -14.48 15.02 9.92
CA HIS A 81 -15.75 14.66 10.56
C HIS A 81 -16.56 13.66 9.71
N SER A 82 -15.99 13.08 8.68
CA SER A 82 -16.67 12.14 7.79
C SER A 82 -16.91 10.76 8.43
N GLY A 83 -16.20 10.41 9.48
CA GLY A 83 -16.16 9.05 10.03
C GLY A 83 -15.18 8.12 9.31
N LEU A 84 -14.59 8.54 8.19
CA LEU A 84 -13.61 7.76 7.46
C LEU A 84 -12.21 7.88 8.07
N THR A 85 -11.42 6.82 7.91
CA THR A 85 -9.97 6.88 8.07
C THR A 85 -9.28 7.01 6.72
N PHE A 86 -8.06 7.54 6.71
CA PHE A 86 -7.26 7.74 5.50
C PHE A 86 -5.91 7.09 5.66
N THR A 87 -5.42 6.45 4.60
CA THR A 87 -4.08 5.88 4.59
C THR A 87 -3.28 6.40 3.40
N LEU A 88 -2.15 7.02 3.71
CA LEU A 88 -1.12 7.37 2.73
C LEU A 88 -0.23 6.15 2.52
N GLU A 89 -0.22 5.64 1.30
CA GLU A 89 0.59 4.47 0.99
C GLU A 89 2.04 4.81 0.73
N GLN A 90 2.93 3.94 1.20
CA GLN A 90 4.31 3.87 0.74
C GLN A 90 4.35 3.28 -0.67
N HIS A 91 4.31 4.16 -1.68
CA HIS A 91 4.29 3.77 -3.08
C HIS A 91 5.53 4.29 -3.80
N GLU A 92 6.50 3.44 -4.02
CA GLU A 92 7.68 3.52 -4.90
C GLU A 92 8.61 4.75 -4.75
N ASP A 93 8.11 5.97 -4.54
CA ASP A 93 8.84 7.24 -4.72
C ASP A 93 9.31 7.92 -3.42
N LEU A 94 8.54 7.81 -2.33
CA LEU A 94 8.86 8.43 -1.06
C LEU A 94 9.45 7.43 -0.06
N LYS A 95 10.47 7.88 0.67
CA LYS A 95 11.10 7.08 1.72
C LYS A 95 10.26 7.06 2.99
N SER A 96 10.44 6.01 3.77
CA SER A 96 9.69 5.79 5.02
C SER A 96 9.73 6.98 5.98
N HIS A 97 10.89 7.62 6.19
CA HIS A 97 11.00 8.79 7.07
C HIS A 97 10.33 10.05 6.51
N GLU A 98 10.24 10.18 5.17
CA GLU A 98 9.52 11.29 4.50
C GLU A 98 8.01 11.13 4.72
N LEU A 99 7.49 9.91 4.58
CA LEU A 99 6.08 9.57 4.84
C LEU A 99 5.71 9.80 6.31
N VAL A 100 6.52 9.32 7.26
CA VAL A 100 6.29 9.55 8.69
C VAL A 100 6.21 11.04 9.00
N ARG A 101 7.13 11.83 8.45
CA ARG A 101 7.11 13.29 8.61
C ARG A 101 5.83 13.91 8.06
N LEU A 102 5.35 13.48 6.89
CA LEU A 102 4.10 13.97 6.29
C LEU A 102 2.88 13.69 7.21
N ILE A 103 2.81 12.51 7.83
CA ILE A 103 1.76 12.16 8.79
C ILE A 103 1.84 13.05 10.05
N GLU A 104 3.03 13.24 10.59
CA GLU A 104 3.24 14.06 11.78
C GLU A 104 2.90 15.54 11.53
N GLU A 105 3.32 16.08 10.39
CA GLU A 105 3.03 17.45 9.99
C GLU A 105 1.55 17.68 9.63
N ALA A 106 0.82 16.66 9.23
CA ALA A 106 -0.62 16.73 9.02
C ALA A 106 -1.38 16.96 10.32
N ASP A 107 -0.88 16.42 11.45
CA ASP A 107 -1.55 16.47 12.75
C ASP A 107 -3.05 16.09 12.61
N PHE A 108 -3.29 14.93 12.00
CA PHE A 108 -4.62 14.45 11.65
C PHE A 108 -4.78 12.98 12.10
N PRO A 109 -5.45 12.72 13.25
CA PRO A 109 -5.51 11.39 13.85
C PRO A 109 -6.12 10.30 12.96
N GLN A 110 -6.96 10.66 11.99
CA GLN A 110 -7.55 9.72 11.04
C GLN A 110 -6.64 9.41 9.85
N LEU A 111 -5.47 10.07 9.73
CA LEU A 111 -4.49 9.78 8.68
C LEU A 111 -3.36 8.92 9.24
N SER A 112 -3.09 7.83 8.56
CA SER A 112 -2.07 6.85 8.90
C SER A 112 -1.30 6.40 7.67
N LEU A 113 -0.44 5.39 7.81
CA LEU A 113 0.33 4.82 6.71
C LEU A 113 -0.17 3.43 6.33
N LEU A 114 -0.12 3.15 5.03
CA LEU A 114 -0.14 1.81 4.49
C LEU A 114 1.29 1.40 4.14
N PHE A 115 1.72 0.27 4.69
CA PHE A 115 3.01 -0.33 4.41
C PHE A 115 2.87 -1.39 3.32
N ASP A 116 3.59 -1.23 2.23
CA ASP A 116 3.68 -2.22 1.17
C ASP A 116 4.98 -3.03 1.31
N PHE A 117 4.93 -4.35 1.07
CA PHE A 117 6.08 -5.23 1.28
C PHE A 117 7.24 -4.99 0.31
N ALA A 118 6.99 -4.47 -0.89
CA ALA A 118 7.98 -4.33 -1.96
C ALA A 118 8.32 -2.88 -2.32
N ASN A 119 7.36 -1.97 -2.26
CA ASN A 119 7.47 -0.63 -2.83
C ASN A 119 8.63 0.21 -2.27
N MET A 120 9.06 -0.02 -1.01
CA MET A 120 10.23 0.68 -0.45
C MET A 120 11.54 0.37 -1.20
N LYS A 121 11.62 -0.75 -1.93
CA LYS A 121 12.81 -1.07 -2.73
C LYS A 121 13.02 -0.04 -3.82
N ASN A 122 11.96 0.47 -4.43
CA ASN A 122 12.01 1.51 -5.47
C ASN A 122 12.47 2.86 -4.90
N ALA A 123 12.18 3.11 -3.61
CA ALA A 123 12.74 4.23 -2.85
C ALA A 123 14.16 3.97 -2.33
N ASN A 124 14.80 2.87 -2.76
CA ASN A 124 16.14 2.46 -2.33
C ASN A 124 16.27 2.27 -0.81
N GLU A 125 15.25 1.63 -0.20
CA GLU A 125 15.23 1.26 1.22
C GLU A 125 15.18 -0.27 1.39
N GLU A 126 15.59 -0.74 2.56
CA GLU A 126 15.43 -2.14 2.96
C GLU A 126 14.10 -2.33 3.72
N PRO A 127 13.35 -3.42 3.47
CA PRO A 127 12.00 -3.61 4.02
C PRO A 127 11.91 -3.53 5.54
N LEU A 128 12.77 -4.23 6.28
CA LEU A 128 12.72 -4.25 7.74
C LEU A 128 13.08 -2.90 8.39
N PRO A 129 14.14 -2.18 7.96
CA PRO A 129 14.39 -0.81 8.41
C PRO A 129 13.25 0.17 8.06
N ALA A 130 12.65 0.06 6.87
CA ALA A 130 11.52 0.89 6.48
C ALA A 130 10.29 0.63 7.38
N LEU A 131 9.97 -0.66 7.63
CA LEU A 131 8.93 -1.04 8.57
C LEU A 131 9.17 -0.46 9.96
N ALA A 132 10.38 -0.61 10.49
CA ALA A 132 10.72 -0.10 11.82
C ALA A 132 10.56 1.43 11.90
N ALA A 133 10.93 2.17 10.86
CA ALA A 133 10.75 3.63 10.79
C ALA A 133 9.28 4.05 10.78
N MET A 134 8.42 3.30 10.10
CA MET A 134 6.99 3.58 9.94
C MET A 134 6.12 2.96 11.05
N ALA A 135 6.64 2.05 11.85
CA ALA A 135 5.91 1.13 12.74
C ALA A 135 4.77 1.81 13.53
N SER A 136 5.00 2.99 14.13
CA SER A 136 4.00 3.69 14.95
C SER A 136 2.83 4.30 14.16
N LYS A 137 2.89 4.30 12.84
CA LYS A 137 1.91 4.94 11.95
C LYS A 137 1.20 3.96 11.01
N ILE A 138 1.63 2.70 10.96
CA ILE A 138 1.06 1.69 10.06
C ILE A 138 -0.28 1.21 10.58
N THR A 139 -1.34 1.29 9.77
CA THR A 139 -2.66 0.72 10.09
C THR A 139 -3.18 -0.20 8.98
N GLN A 140 -2.59 -0.14 7.80
CA GLN A 140 -2.93 -1.02 6.68
C GLN A 140 -1.65 -1.56 6.03
N VAL A 141 -1.75 -2.68 5.38
CA VAL A 141 -0.62 -3.39 4.76
C VAL A 141 -1.04 -3.96 3.43
N HIS A 142 -0.18 -3.82 2.42
CA HIS A 142 -0.23 -4.62 1.20
C HIS A 142 0.83 -5.72 1.26
N ILE A 143 0.37 -6.95 1.11
CA ILE A 143 1.21 -8.14 1.13
C ILE A 143 1.45 -8.58 -0.30
N LYS A 144 2.71 -8.52 -0.73
CA LYS A 144 3.17 -9.07 -2.01
C LYS A 144 4.58 -9.65 -1.86
N ASP A 145 5.02 -10.41 -2.84
CA ASP A 145 6.40 -10.84 -2.93
C ASP A 145 7.03 -10.38 -4.25
N ALA A 146 8.33 -10.17 -4.26
CA ALA A 146 8.99 -9.60 -5.42
C ALA A 146 10.45 -10.04 -5.54
N LEU A 147 10.89 -10.19 -6.78
CA LEU A 147 12.31 -10.25 -7.15
C LEU A 147 12.89 -8.85 -7.21
N ILE A 148 14.06 -8.65 -6.63
CA ILE A 148 14.72 -7.34 -6.59
C ILE A 148 15.63 -7.18 -7.79
N ILE A 149 15.32 -6.20 -8.62
CA ILE A 149 16.04 -5.91 -9.86
C ILE A 149 16.94 -4.71 -9.63
N ARG A 150 18.25 -4.91 -9.84
CA ARG A 150 19.22 -3.81 -9.75
C ARG A 150 19.31 -3.08 -11.08
N GLU A 151 19.02 -1.79 -11.07
CA GLU A 151 19.18 -0.90 -12.22
C GLU A 151 20.10 0.27 -11.88
N ALA A 152 21.18 0.45 -12.64
CA ALA A 152 22.18 1.49 -12.37
C ALA A 152 22.58 1.50 -10.87
N ASN A 153 22.31 2.57 -10.14
CA ASN A 153 22.55 2.72 -8.70
C ASN A 153 21.25 2.75 -7.86
N GLY A 154 20.14 2.22 -8.42
CA GLY A 154 18.86 2.07 -7.74
C GLY A 154 18.37 0.63 -7.73
N LEU A 155 17.24 0.41 -7.10
CA LEU A 155 16.57 -0.89 -7.01
C LEU A 155 15.15 -0.77 -7.55
N GLY A 156 14.82 -1.63 -8.51
CA GLY A 156 13.44 -1.91 -8.90
C GLY A 156 12.96 -3.21 -8.26
N HIS A 157 11.70 -3.53 -8.44
CA HIS A 157 11.17 -4.84 -8.10
C HIS A 157 10.29 -5.40 -9.23
N GLN A 158 10.26 -6.71 -9.35
CA GLN A 158 9.30 -7.42 -10.18
C GLN A 158 8.46 -8.31 -9.28
N ALA A 159 7.15 -8.04 -9.20
CA ALA A 159 6.23 -8.85 -8.43
C ALA A 159 6.24 -10.30 -8.93
N CYS A 160 6.20 -11.23 -8.00
CA CYS A 160 6.24 -12.67 -8.28
C CYS A 160 5.30 -13.43 -7.36
N ILE A 161 5.08 -14.70 -7.66
CA ILE A 161 4.29 -15.59 -6.81
C ILE A 161 4.85 -15.58 -5.39
N SER A 162 3.99 -15.40 -4.39
CA SER A 162 4.36 -15.35 -2.97
C SER A 162 5.17 -16.58 -2.55
N GLY A 163 6.32 -16.33 -1.94
CA GLY A 163 7.31 -17.34 -1.55
C GLY A 163 8.39 -17.61 -2.59
N GLN A 164 8.38 -16.92 -3.73
CA GLN A 164 9.41 -17.04 -4.77
C GLN A 164 10.27 -15.77 -4.91
N GLY A 165 10.00 -14.76 -4.09
CA GLY A 165 10.72 -13.49 -4.10
C GLY A 165 11.92 -13.43 -3.16
N ASP A 166 12.53 -12.25 -3.13
CA ASP A 166 13.72 -11.94 -2.34
C ASP A 166 13.38 -11.23 -1.00
N LEU A 167 12.09 -11.00 -0.73
CA LEU A 167 11.68 -10.25 0.45
C LEU A 167 11.72 -11.11 1.73
N PRO A 168 12.04 -10.54 2.90
CA PRO A 168 11.97 -11.24 4.17
C PRO A 168 10.52 -11.39 4.64
N PHE A 169 9.69 -12.07 3.83
CA PHE A 169 8.24 -12.11 3.90
C PHE A 169 7.70 -12.52 5.29
N LYS A 170 8.19 -13.65 5.83
CA LYS A 170 7.76 -14.16 7.14
C LYS A 170 8.09 -13.17 8.27
N GLU A 171 9.27 -12.58 8.22
CA GLU A 171 9.72 -11.61 9.23
C GLU A 171 8.90 -10.31 9.18
N LEU A 172 8.62 -9.80 7.97
CA LEU A 172 7.76 -8.65 7.77
C LEU A 172 6.36 -8.91 8.36
N LEU A 173 5.75 -10.04 8.00
CA LEU A 173 4.42 -10.39 8.48
C LEU A 173 4.40 -10.55 10.01
N PHE A 174 5.42 -11.18 10.59
CA PHE A 174 5.57 -11.34 12.03
C PHE A 174 5.63 -9.98 12.75
N GLN A 175 6.52 -9.09 12.30
CA GLN A 175 6.67 -7.77 12.92
C GLN A 175 5.40 -6.92 12.81
N LEU A 176 4.71 -6.97 11.68
CA LEU A 176 3.44 -6.25 11.48
C LEU A 176 2.32 -6.78 12.39
N ILE A 177 2.20 -8.10 12.57
CA ILE A 177 1.22 -8.70 13.50
C ILE A 177 1.51 -8.30 14.94
N CYS A 178 2.77 -8.12 15.29
CA CYS A 178 3.19 -7.72 16.64
C CYS A 178 3.05 -6.22 16.93
N LEU A 179 2.62 -5.39 15.95
CA LEU A 179 2.36 -3.98 16.21
C LEU A 179 1.13 -3.79 17.11
N GLY A 180 1.28 -2.88 18.08
CA GLY A 180 0.25 -2.57 19.07
C GLY A 180 0.46 -3.30 20.41
N GLU A 181 0.28 -2.58 21.51
CA GLU A 181 0.54 -3.13 22.87
C GLU A 181 -0.60 -3.97 23.42
N HIS A 182 -1.85 -3.57 23.20
CA HIS A 182 -3.03 -4.17 23.83
C HIS A 182 -4.06 -4.69 22.83
N SER A 183 -3.95 -4.26 21.58
CA SER A 183 -4.80 -4.68 20.47
C SER A 183 -3.98 -4.56 19.17
N PRO A 184 -4.36 -5.30 18.12
CA PRO A 184 -3.73 -5.15 16.82
C PRO A 184 -3.79 -3.70 16.34
N GLN A 185 -2.64 -3.16 15.91
CA GLN A 185 -2.56 -1.82 15.33
C GLN A 185 -2.93 -1.85 13.84
N VAL A 186 -2.52 -2.91 13.14
CA VAL A 186 -2.85 -3.10 11.72
C VAL A 186 -4.29 -3.62 11.62
N MET A 187 -5.14 -2.85 10.96
CA MET A 187 -6.58 -3.12 10.83
C MET A 187 -6.92 -3.90 9.58
N ALA A 188 -6.13 -3.78 8.51
CA ALA A 188 -6.37 -4.47 7.25
C ALA A 188 -5.07 -4.94 6.60
N TYR A 189 -5.11 -6.16 6.06
CA TYR A 189 -4.04 -6.76 5.25
C TYR A 189 -4.61 -7.06 3.86
N GLY A 190 -4.21 -6.26 2.86
CA GLY A 190 -4.52 -6.51 1.46
C GLY A 190 -3.57 -7.55 0.88
N LEU A 191 -4.10 -8.59 0.27
CA LEU A 191 -3.31 -9.53 -0.52
C LEU A 191 -3.24 -8.99 -1.95
N GLU A 192 -2.04 -8.59 -2.39
CA GLU A 192 -1.81 -7.95 -3.67
C GLU A 192 -0.82 -8.79 -4.50
N GLU A 193 -1.37 -9.75 -5.24
CA GLU A 193 -0.58 -10.62 -6.10
C GLU A 193 -0.57 -10.07 -7.53
N GLU A 194 0.38 -9.18 -7.80
CA GLU A 194 0.55 -8.54 -9.12
C GLU A 194 1.66 -9.21 -9.93
N VAL A 195 1.61 -10.53 -10.07
CA VAL A 195 2.67 -11.32 -10.75
C VAL A 195 3.04 -10.71 -12.09
N ASP A 196 4.34 -10.60 -12.34
CA ASP A 196 4.97 -9.98 -13.51
C ASP A 196 4.93 -8.44 -13.57
N TYR A 197 4.25 -7.74 -12.64
CA TYR A 197 4.35 -6.29 -12.57
C TYR A 197 5.79 -5.88 -12.22
N TYR A 198 6.35 -4.98 -13.02
CA TYR A 198 7.68 -4.42 -12.80
C TYR A 198 7.60 -2.94 -12.45
N ALA A 199 8.20 -2.56 -11.33
CA ALA A 199 8.36 -1.17 -10.91
C ALA A 199 9.85 -0.78 -10.92
N PRO A 200 10.24 0.28 -11.66
CA PRO A 200 11.61 0.74 -11.75
C PRO A 200 12.04 1.52 -10.50
N PRO A 201 13.36 1.77 -10.30
CA PRO A 201 13.82 2.61 -9.21
C PRO A 201 13.37 4.07 -9.40
N PHE A 202 12.96 4.71 -8.30
CA PHE A 202 12.63 6.13 -8.21
C PHE A 202 13.68 6.92 -7.42
N ARG A 203 14.35 6.25 -6.47
CA ARG A 203 15.39 6.83 -5.64
C ARG A 203 16.70 6.05 -5.81
N PHE A 204 17.83 6.72 -5.62
CA PHE A 204 19.13 6.20 -6.00
C PHE A 204 20.14 6.31 -4.86
N GLN A 205 21.12 5.40 -4.84
CA GLN A 205 22.20 5.48 -3.89
C GLN A 205 23.07 6.71 -4.17
N GLY A 206 23.36 7.50 -3.12
CA GLY A 206 24.19 8.69 -3.22
C GLY A 206 23.48 9.92 -3.79
N GLU A 207 22.17 9.91 -3.86
CA GLU A 207 21.38 11.10 -4.20
C GLU A 207 21.62 12.24 -3.21
N ASP A 208 21.42 13.49 -3.64
CA ASP A 208 21.50 14.67 -2.78
C ASP A 208 20.28 14.78 -1.85
N ASN A 209 20.23 15.87 -1.06
CA ASN A 209 19.14 16.08 -0.10
C ASN A 209 17.81 16.54 -0.75
N ASN A 210 17.81 16.83 -2.02
CA ASN A 210 16.64 17.28 -2.77
C ASN A 210 16.63 16.68 -4.18
N PRO A 211 16.63 15.33 -4.30
CA PRO A 211 16.72 14.65 -5.58
C PRO A 211 15.50 14.97 -6.44
N TRP A 212 15.66 14.76 -7.73
CA TRP A 212 14.55 14.77 -8.67
C TRP A 212 13.81 13.44 -8.62
N ILE A 213 12.51 13.46 -8.33
CA ILE A 213 11.61 12.30 -8.41
C ILE A 213 11.14 12.20 -9.86
N PRO A 214 11.46 11.14 -10.60
CA PRO A 214 11.06 11.01 -11.99
C PRO A 214 9.59 10.61 -12.12
N TRP A 215 8.93 11.08 -13.18
CA TRP A 215 7.69 10.47 -13.64
C TRP A 215 8.03 9.22 -14.48
N ARG A 216 7.37 8.13 -14.17
CA ARG A 216 7.44 6.91 -14.99
C ARG A 216 6.04 6.59 -15.51
N GLN A 217 5.89 6.53 -16.82
CA GLN A 217 4.63 6.14 -17.42
C GLN A 217 4.47 4.61 -17.36
N MET A 218 3.23 4.12 -17.21
CA MET A 218 2.96 2.67 -17.25
C MET A 218 3.46 2.00 -18.53
N SER A 219 3.56 2.75 -19.65
CA SER A 219 4.13 2.23 -20.89
C SER A 219 5.64 1.96 -20.83
N GLU A 220 6.33 2.47 -19.81
CA GLU A 220 7.76 2.26 -19.57
C GLU A 220 8.01 1.05 -18.67
N THR A 221 6.98 0.54 -18.04
CA THR A 221 7.04 -0.74 -17.34
C THR A 221 6.87 -1.87 -18.35
N GLU A 222 7.84 -2.78 -18.39
CA GLU A 222 7.75 -3.96 -19.26
C GLU A 222 6.78 -4.98 -18.64
N LEU A 223 5.49 -4.69 -18.72
CA LEU A 223 4.50 -5.73 -18.46
C LEU A 223 4.54 -6.73 -19.62
N PRO A 224 4.62 -8.03 -19.34
CA PRO A 224 4.49 -9.04 -20.39
C PRO A 224 3.18 -8.80 -21.16
N LYS A 225 3.28 -8.68 -22.49
CA LYS A 225 2.10 -8.51 -23.35
C LYS A 225 1.44 -9.88 -23.59
N GLU A 226 1.09 -10.56 -22.53
CA GLU A 226 0.30 -11.79 -22.63
C GLU A 226 -1.15 -11.47 -23.02
N ASN A 227 -1.84 -12.47 -23.53
CA ASN A 227 -3.26 -12.40 -23.78
C ASN A 227 -3.99 -12.13 -22.45
N LEU A 228 -4.86 -11.11 -22.42
CA LEU A 228 -5.59 -10.70 -21.22
C LEU A 228 -6.37 -11.87 -20.57
N ASP A 229 -7.01 -12.71 -21.37
CA ASP A 229 -7.76 -13.86 -20.86
C ASP A 229 -6.85 -14.86 -20.12
N THR A 230 -5.67 -15.15 -20.66
CA THR A 230 -4.67 -16.01 -20.02
C THR A 230 -4.15 -15.40 -18.72
N ARG A 231 -3.99 -14.08 -18.66
CA ARG A 231 -3.56 -13.40 -17.43
C ARG A 231 -4.65 -13.43 -16.36
N LEU A 232 -5.91 -13.20 -16.72
CA LEU A 232 -7.04 -13.26 -15.79
C LEU A 232 -7.22 -14.68 -15.19
N GLU A 233 -6.98 -15.72 -15.99
CA GLU A 233 -6.99 -17.10 -15.49
C GLU A 233 -5.87 -17.35 -14.48
N LYS A 234 -4.64 -16.90 -14.78
CA LYS A 234 -3.50 -17.00 -13.86
C LYS A 234 -3.70 -16.19 -12.59
N GLU A 235 -4.20 -14.97 -12.71
CA GLU A 235 -4.41 -14.06 -11.58
C GLU A 235 -5.28 -14.69 -10.49
N PHE A 236 -6.32 -15.45 -10.89
CA PHE A 236 -7.14 -16.17 -9.93
C PHE A 236 -6.36 -17.28 -9.21
N ASP A 237 -5.59 -18.07 -9.93
CA ASP A 237 -4.77 -19.14 -9.36
C ASP A 237 -3.64 -18.58 -8.47
N ASP A 238 -3.03 -17.47 -8.90
CA ASP A 238 -1.99 -16.77 -8.14
C ASP A 238 -2.56 -16.22 -6.83
N ALA A 239 -3.74 -15.60 -6.85
CA ALA A 239 -4.42 -15.13 -5.64
C ALA A 239 -4.74 -16.28 -4.66
N ILE A 240 -5.20 -17.43 -5.16
CA ILE A 240 -5.41 -18.62 -4.33
C ILE A 240 -4.09 -19.13 -3.72
N ASN A 241 -3.02 -19.16 -4.49
CA ASN A 241 -1.69 -19.53 -4.03
C ASN A 241 -1.19 -18.60 -2.92
N GLN A 242 -1.37 -17.29 -3.08
CA GLN A 242 -1.03 -16.30 -2.06
C GLN A 242 -1.79 -16.53 -0.75
N ILE A 243 -3.11 -16.76 -0.83
CA ILE A 243 -3.93 -17.08 0.35
C ILE A 243 -3.38 -18.32 1.08
N HIS A 244 -3.05 -19.36 0.35
CA HIS A 244 -2.47 -20.58 0.95
C HIS A 244 -1.09 -20.32 1.55
N TYR A 245 -0.24 -19.59 0.87
CA TYR A 245 1.09 -19.25 1.35
C TYR A 245 1.03 -18.43 2.65
N VAL A 246 0.25 -17.35 2.67
CA VAL A 246 0.08 -16.51 3.86
C VAL A 246 -0.49 -17.31 5.04
N ARG A 247 -1.50 -18.16 4.81
CA ARG A 247 -2.05 -19.05 5.86
C ARG A 247 -1.01 -20.00 6.42
N ASN A 248 -0.14 -20.55 5.58
CA ASN A 248 0.93 -21.42 6.04
C ASN A 248 1.91 -20.69 6.95
N ILE A 249 2.34 -19.48 6.56
CA ILE A 249 3.21 -18.63 7.40
C ILE A 249 2.54 -18.30 8.74
N LEU A 250 1.26 -17.93 8.74
CA LEU A 250 0.51 -17.66 9.97
C LEU A 250 0.44 -18.89 10.89
N ASN A 251 0.22 -20.08 10.32
CA ASN A 251 0.22 -21.33 11.10
C ASN A 251 1.61 -21.65 11.68
N GLU A 252 2.67 -21.43 10.94
CA GLU A 252 4.05 -21.59 11.43
C GLU A 252 4.33 -20.64 12.60
N LEU A 253 4.01 -19.34 12.45
CA LEU A 253 4.19 -18.33 13.49
C LEU A 253 3.39 -18.70 14.75
N ALA A 254 2.16 -19.17 14.61
CA ALA A 254 1.34 -19.63 15.73
C ALA A 254 1.96 -20.82 16.46
N GLN A 255 2.51 -21.80 15.73
CA GLN A 255 3.20 -22.95 16.32
C GLN A 255 4.48 -22.54 17.05
N GLU A 256 5.28 -21.66 16.48
CA GLU A 256 6.46 -21.10 17.11
C GLU A 256 6.13 -20.34 18.41
N ALA A 257 5.08 -19.52 18.40
CA ALA A 257 4.62 -18.83 19.61
C ALA A 257 4.19 -19.82 20.71
N ILE A 258 3.44 -20.88 20.37
CA ILE A 258 3.05 -21.92 21.33
C ILE A 258 4.27 -22.63 21.92
N ALA A 259 5.29 -22.91 21.08
CA ALA A 259 6.49 -23.58 21.53
C ALA A 259 7.34 -22.75 22.52
N VAL A 260 7.27 -21.44 22.43
CA VAL A 260 7.96 -20.51 23.35
C VAL A 260 7.21 -20.39 24.69
N LEU A 261 5.87 -20.56 24.68
CA LEU A 261 5.03 -20.43 25.88
C LEU A 261 4.97 -21.71 26.73
N ASN A 262 5.41 -22.87 26.20
CA ASN A 262 5.48 -24.16 26.90
C ASN A 262 6.90 -24.47 27.37
#